data_78e0f8494f9a909a7c9ee54ad11c494f
#
_entry.id   78e0f8494f9a909a7c9ee54ad11c494f
#
_cell.length_a   1.000
_cell.length_b   1.000
_cell.length_c   1.000
_cell.angle_alpha   90.00
_cell.angle_beta   90.00
_cell.angle_gamma   90.00
#
_symmetry.space_group_name_H-M   'P 1'
#
loop_
_entity.id
_entity.type
_entity.pdbx_description
1 polymer ?
#
loop_
_entity_poly.entity_id
_entity_poly.type
_entity_poly.pdbx_seq_one_letter_code
_entity_poly.pdbx_strand_id
1 'polypeptide(L)'
;MQCPFCNVENPDDVKACSSCGAKLIKTPFDLIEEALLFNQQDKKVDALNKLDDALKLDPKNTDALFNKGFILEELNQVDEALKYYDLASQNDPNNVIAVVAKGNILSDKGSLEEALALFNLAIKSEPSFALAYNAKGVLYQKKGMYEKAIKCYNKAQELSPEFDLPWINMGICYTMIGDYETADGMFDRALYLDPNNAIAWFYKANSLSNMEKHEEALKCFDKGIIIDDAQASAWDGRGLALANLFKWFDALESFDKALQLDPTYYVSYNNKGYVYYNLSKFEQALENFDKALEINDRYVLAWINKGLALDSLERFDEAIICLDTAFKLDPENIWVLNRKGFILFSMERFNEAIEVFDIVLERNPDDTYALSFKGSSFDGLKIYDEAIECFNKVLNIDQSDAFAWLSKGSALYSLKRYEEALSCFERALEIDEQNLEAKQFKELCLEKMQHKGI
;
A
#
# COMPACT_ATOMS: atom_id res chain seq x y z
N MET A 1 44.31 35.95 -27.97
CA MET A 1 42.92 36.04 -27.48
C MET A 1 42.68 37.29 -26.66
N GLN A 2 41.52 37.92 -26.79
CA GLN A 2 41.17 39.13 -26.02
C GLN A 2 40.60 38.75 -24.66
N CYS A 3 41.08 39.39 -23.59
CA CYS A 3 40.55 39.13 -22.22
C CYS A 3 39.14 39.67 -22.07
N PRO A 4 38.14 38.85 -21.63
CA PRO A 4 36.77 39.29 -21.50
C PRO A 4 36.55 40.27 -20.33
N PHE A 5 37.51 40.43 -19.43
CA PHE A 5 37.40 41.27 -18.24
C PHE A 5 38.07 42.63 -18.37
N CYS A 6 39.20 42.72 -19.11
CA CYS A 6 39.90 43.98 -19.24
C CYS A 6 40.23 44.36 -20.69
N ASN A 7 39.73 43.61 -21.68
CA ASN A 7 39.90 43.80 -23.13
C ASN A 7 41.34 43.83 -23.65
N VAL A 8 42.31 43.44 -22.84
CA VAL A 8 43.74 43.38 -23.28
C VAL A 8 43.92 42.13 -24.15
N GLU A 9 44.57 42.28 -25.28
CA GLU A 9 45.03 41.17 -26.12
C GLU A 9 46.17 40.40 -25.45
N ASN A 10 46.01 39.08 -25.41
CA ASN A 10 46.97 38.15 -24.88
C ASN A 10 47.32 37.12 -25.94
N PRO A 11 48.54 36.53 -25.91
CA PRO A 11 48.92 35.42 -26.76
C PRO A 11 47.87 34.24 -26.58
N ASP A 12 47.69 33.46 -27.63
CA ASP A 12 46.65 32.42 -27.64
C ASP A 12 46.96 31.20 -26.73
N ASP A 13 48.18 31.08 -26.26
CA ASP A 13 48.69 30.02 -25.39
C ASP A 13 48.74 30.39 -23.90
N VAL A 14 48.38 31.63 -23.55
CA VAL A 14 48.48 32.14 -22.18
C VAL A 14 47.25 31.74 -21.34
N LYS A 15 47.49 31.05 -20.23
CA LYS A 15 46.42 30.57 -19.34
C LYS A 15 45.74 31.67 -18.55
N ALA A 16 46.40 32.79 -18.32
CA ALA A 16 45.86 33.93 -17.58
C ALA A 16 46.25 35.25 -18.26
N CYS A 17 45.39 36.27 -18.16
CA CYS A 17 45.60 37.60 -18.71
C CYS A 17 46.80 38.25 -18.04
N SER A 18 47.69 38.71 -18.84
CA SER A 18 48.93 39.42 -18.40
C SER A 18 48.70 40.75 -17.67
N SER A 19 47.51 41.34 -17.87
CA SER A 19 47.11 42.62 -17.28
C SER A 19 46.29 42.47 -15.99
N CYS A 20 45.25 41.63 -15.98
CA CYS A 20 44.35 41.51 -14.83
C CYS A 20 44.38 40.14 -14.13
N GLY A 21 45.20 39.21 -14.59
CA GLY A 21 45.31 37.87 -14.01
C GLY A 21 44.12 36.95 -14.26
N ALA A 22 43.08 37.41 -14.97
CA ALA A 22 41.93 36.59 -15.26
C ALA A 22 42.27 35.36 -16.09
N LYS A 23 41.72 34.22 -15.76
CA LYS A 23 41.91 32.94 -16.45
C LYS A 23 41.35 33.02 -17.88
N LEU A 24 42.17 32.79 -18.90
CA LEU A 24 41.79 32.94 -20.32
C LEU A 24 41.48 31.61 -21.00
N ILE A 25 42.06 30.52 -20.51
CA ILE A 25 41.78 29.17 -20.99
C ILE A 25 41.07 28.42 -19.91
N LYS A 26 39.85 28.01 -20.17
CA LYS A 26 39.07 27.16 -19.25
C LYS A 26 39.60 25.73 -19.32
N THR A 27 39.77 25.13 -18.17
CA THR A 27 40.04 23.70 -18.03
C THR A 27 38.77 22.90 -18.03
N PRO A 28 38.79 21.55 -18.22
CA PRO A 28 37.63 20.72 -18.03
C PRO A 28 36.98 20.91 -16.64
N PHE A 29 37.79 21.11 -15.60
CA PHE A 29 37.31 21.38 -14.23
C PHE A 29 36.48 22.68 -14.16
N ASP A 30 36.94 23.77 -14.74
CA ASP A 30 36.21 25.05 -14.74
C ASP A 30 34.86 24.93 -15.45
N LEU A 31 34.80 24.14 -16.54
CA LEU A 31 33.55 23.90 -17.30
C LEU A 31 32.59 23.02 -16.56
N ILE A 32 33.10 22.04 -15.79
CA ILE A 32 32.27 21.20 -14.92
C ILE A 32 31.67 22.03 -13.79
N GLU A 33 32.44 22.91 -13.13
CA GLU A 33 31.92 23.82 -12.10
C GLU A 33 30.82 24.73 -12.65
N GLU A 34 31.00 25.30 -13.86
CA GLU A 34 29.96 26.08 -14.53
C GLU A 34 28.71 25.25 -14.82
N ALA A 35 28.89 24.02 -15.25
CA ALA A 35 27.76 23.10 -15.51
C ALA A 35 26.95 22.80 -14.24
N LEU A 36 27.64 22.52 -13.13
CA LEU A 36 26.98 22.29 -11.83
C LEU A 36 26.20 23.52 -11.36
N LEU A 37 26.80 24.73 -11.56
CA LEU A 37 26.10 25.98 -11.25
C LEU A 37 24.84 26.18 -12.13
N PHE A 38 24.92 25.88 -13.43
CA PHE A 38 23.75 25.94 -14.32
C PHE A 38 22.68 24.89 -13.91
N ASN A 39 23.10 23.69 -13.52
CA ASN A 39 22.16 22.68 -13.02
C ASN A 39 21.43 23.13 -11.75
N GLN A 40 22.12 23.73 -10.81
CA GLN A 40 21.52 24.33 -9.60
C GLN A 40 20.50 25.44 -9.93
N GLN A 41 20.65 26.13 -11.06
CA GLN A 41 19.73 27.16 -11.56
C GLN A 41 18.61 26.57 -12.44
N ASP A 42 18.47 25.25 -12.49
CA ASP A 42 17.55 24.51 -13.38
C ASP A 42 17.74 24.79 -14.89
N LYS A 43 18.95 25.27 -15.28
CA LYS A 43 19.35 25.49 -16.67
C LYS A 43 20.06 24.26 -17.24
N LYS A 44 19.32 23.15 -17.30
CA LYS A 44 19.91 21.83 -17.64
C LYS A 44 20.53 21.76 -19.02
N VAL A 45 19.97 22.46 -20.02
CA VAL A 45 20.52 22.50 -21.38
C VAL A 45 21.86 23.23 -21.39
N ASP A 46 22.01 24.35 -20.67
CA ASP A 46 23.29 25.10 -20.59
C ASP A 46 24.35 24.27 -19.84
N ALA A 47 23.91 23.53 -18.80
CA ALA A 47 24.78 22.62 -18.08
C ALA A 47 25.29 21.49 -18.97
N LEU A 48 24.44 20.84 -19.78
CA LEU A 48 24.85 19.82 -20.75
C LEU A 48 25.84 20.38 -21.80
N ASN A 49 25.62 21.60 -22.32
CA ASN A 49 26.53 22.24 -23.26
C ASN A 49 27.93 22.46 -22.65
N LYS A 50 27.99 22.85 -21.37
CA LYS A 50 29.26 23.01 -20.66
C LYS A 50 30.00 21.70 -20.45
N LEU A 51 29.26 20.62 -20.15
CA LEU A 51 29.85 19.28 -20.03
C LEU A 51 30.33 18.76 -21.39
N ASP A 52 29.63 19.08 -22.48
CA ASP A 52 30.08 18.78 -23.83
C ASP A 52 31.41 19.54 -24.19
N ASP A 53 31.52 20.81 -23.79
CA ASP A 53 32.74 21.55 -23.96
C ASP A 53 33.89 20.97 -23.10
N ALA A 54 33.59 20.52 -21.88
CA ALA A 54 34.61 19.83 -21.05
C ALA A 54 35.07 18.53 -21.70
N LEU A 55 34.15 17.73 -22.25
CA LEU A 55 34.45 16.47 -22.93
C LEU A 55 35.15 16.66 -24.28
N LYS A 56 34.98 17.80 -24.95
CA LYS A 56 35.81 18.16 -26.12
C LYS A 56 37.29 18.39 -25.76
N LEU A 57 37.53 18.92 -24.55
CA LEU A 57 38.89 19.12 -24.05
C LEU A 57 39.51 17.84 -23.50
N ASP A 58 38.73 17.04 -22.80
CA ASP A 58 39.12 15.75 -22.23
C ASP A 58 38.00 14.73 -22.39
N PRO A 59 37.96 13.94 -23.47
CA PRO A 59 36.92 12.96 -23.75
C PRO A 59 36.83 11.83 -22.71
N LYS A 60 37.84 11.65 -21.87
CA LYS A 60 37.89 10.61 -20.83
C LYS A 60 37.67 11.14 -19.43
N ASN A 61 37.33 12.42 -19.29
CA ASN A 61 37.08 13.02 -17.98
C ASN A 61 35.88 12.35 -17.30
N THR A 62 36.13 11.58 -16.27
CA THR A 62 35.11 10.77 -15.59
C THR A 62 34.09 11.63 -14.86
N ASP A 63 34.48 12.78 -14.31
CA ASP A 63 33.56 13.69 -13.63
C ASP A 63 32.61 14.37 -14.63
N ALA A 64 33.12 14.79 -15.80
CA ALA A 64 32.25 15.32 -16.84
C ALA A 64 31.28 14.27 -17.39
N LEU A 65 31.74 13.05 -17.60
CA LEU A 65 30.90 11.94 -18.04
C LEU A 65 29.80 11.60 -16.99
N PHE A 66 30.19 11.49 -15.71
CA PHE A 66 29.26 11.22 -14.63
C PHE A 66 28.21 12.33 -14.52
N ASN A 67 28.62 13.59 -14.42
CA ASN A 67 27.69 14.71 -14.28
C ASN A 67 26.74 14.84 -15.49
N LYS A 68 27.25 14.54 -16.70
CA LYS A 68 26.39 14.51 -17.89
C LYS A 68 25.35 13.39 -17.80
N GLY A 69 25.72 12.19 -17.36
CA GLY A 69 24.82 11.10 -17.08
C GLY A 69 23.76 11.49 -16.05
N PHE A 70 24.17 12.16 -14.96
CA PHE A 70 23.28 12.61 -13.90
C PHE A 70 22.23 13.62 -14.40
N ILE A 71 22.63 14.63 -15.16
CA ILE A 71 21.69 15.64 -15.70
C ILE A 71 20.73 15.00 -16.72
N LEU A 72 21.21 14.06 -17.53
CA LEU A 72 20.35 13.31 -18.46
C LEU A 72 19.34 12.43 -17.74
N GLU A 73 19.72 11.83 -16.62
CA GLU A 73 18.81 11.07 -15.74
C GLU A 73 17.72 11.99 -15.17
N GLU A 74 18.07 13.18 -14.66
CA GLU A 74 17.11 14.18 -14.20
C GLU A 74 16.15 14.67 -15.32
N LEU A 75 16.59 14.64 -16.58
CA LEU A 75 15.77 14.92 -17.76
C LEU A 75 14.96 13.70 -18.25
N ASN A 76 14.96 12.60 -17.49
CA ASN A 76 14.34 11.32 -17.84
C ASN A 76 14.87 10.69 -19.15
N GLN A 77 16.10 11.07 -19.58
CA GLN A 77 16.80 10.49 -20.73
C GLN A 77 17.68 9.31 -20.28
N VAL A 78 17.02 8.31 -19.69
CA VAL A 78 17.65 7.21 -18.94
C VAL A 78 18.62 6.38 -19.79
N ASP A 79 18.30 6.13 -21.07
CA ASP A 79 19.17 5.34 -21.97
C ASP A 79 20.45 6.07 -22.33
N GLU A 80 20.40 7.40 -22.44
CA GLU A 80 21.59 8.23 -22.69
C GLU A 80 22.41 8.36 -21.40
N ALA A 81 21.76 8.58 -20.25
CA ALA A 81 22.44 8.60 -18.95
C ALA A 81 23.26 7.32 -18.74
N LEU A 82 22.67 6.15 -19.02
CA LEU A 82 23.32 4.86 -18.90
C LEU A 82 24.60 4.76 -19.74
N LYS A 83 24.60 5.30 -20.97
CA LYS A 83 25.82 5.35 -21.83
C LYS A 83 26.94 6.16 -21.18
N TYR A 84 26.60 7.30 -20.59
CA TYR A 84 27.62 8.16 -19.95
C TYR A 84 28.17 7.57 -18.66
N TYR A 85 27.32 6.94 -17.83
CA TYR A 85 27.78 6.20 -16.66
C TYR A 85 28.62 4.98 -17.03
N ASP A 86 28.31 4.32 -18.16
CA ASP A 86 29.11 3.23 -18.69
C ASP A 86 30.50 3.72 -19.12
N LEU A 87 30.59 4.83 -19.86
CA LEU A 87 31.83 5.45 -20.24
C LEU A 87 32.67 5.92 -19.03
N ALA A 88 32.01 6.51 -18.01
CA ALA A 88 32.67 6.92 -16.78
C ALA A 88 33.32 5.72 -16.06
N SER A 89 32.55 4.63 -15.89
CA SER A 89 33.03 3.41 -15.22
C SER A 89 34.08 2.63 -16.02
N GLN A 90 34.07 2.73 -17.36
CA GLN A 90 35.11 2.13 -18.24
C GLN A 90 36.40 2.91 -18.18
N ASN A 91 36.34 4.26 -18.10
CA ASN A 91 37.52 5.11 -18.04
C ASN A 91 38.18 5.08 -16.66
N ASP A 92 37.38 4.98 -15.60
CA ASP A 92 37.85 4.77 -14.23
C ASP A 92 36.99 3.70 -13.53
N PRO A 93 37.47 2.45 -13.48
CA PRO A 93 36.77 1.35 -12.76
C PRO A 93 36.65 1.58 -11.25
N ASN A 94 37.40 2.52 -10.68
CA ASN A 94 37.29 2.89 -9.26
C ASN A 94 36.29 4.04 -9.02
N ASN A 95 35.71 4.59 -10.07
CA ASN A 95 34.59 5.56 -9.90
C ASN A 95 33.34 4.87 -9.42
N VAL A 96 33.29 4.58 -8.11
CA VAL A 96 32.22 3.85 -7.46
C VAL A 96 30.86 4.54 -7.58
N ILE A 97 30.84 5.88 -7.70
CA ILE A 97 29.60 6.67 -7.85
C ILE A 97 28.96 6.37 -9.20
N ALA A 98 29.73 6.37 -10.30
CA ALA A 98 29.21 6.02 -11.63
C ALA A 98 28.75 4.56 -11.70
N VAL A 99 29.47 3.64 -11.04
CA VAL A 99 29.08 2.22 -10.95
C VAL A 99 27.77 2.05 -10.22
N VAL A 100 27.56 2.76 -9.10
CA VAL A 100 26.31 2.71 -8.33
C VAL A 100 25.15 3.35 -9.12
N ALA A 101 25.37 4.51 -9.75
CA ALA A 101 24.35 5.17 -10.58
C ALA A 101 23.90 4.27 -11.75
N LYS A 102 24.84 3.63 -12.45
CA LYS A 102 24.53 2.61 -13.47
C LYS A 102 23.72 1.46 -12.87
N GLY A 103 24.10 0.97 -11.69
CA GLY A 103 23.39 -0.10 -10.98
C GLY A 103 21.95 0.28 -10.63
N ASN A 104 21.71 1.52 -10.20
CA ASN A 104 20.38 2.02 -9.89
C ASN A 104 19.47 2.00 -11.12
N ILE A 105 19.93 2.53 -12.26
CA ILE A 105 19.16 2.50 -13.52
C ILE A 105 18.86 1.06 -13.94
N LEU A 106 19.81 0.14 -13.85
CA LEU A 106 19.58 -1.26 -14.20
C LEU A 106 18.57 -1.93 -13.25
N SER A 107 18.63 -1.58 -11.96
CA SER A 107 17.65 -2.03 -10.97
C SER A 107 16.24 -1.54 -11.30
N ASP A 108 16.09 -0.28 -11.74
CA ASP A 108 14.80 0.30 -12.14
C ASP A 108 14.26 -0.30 -13.43
N LYS A 109 15.13 -0.69 -14.35
CA LYS A 109 14.80 -1.44 -15.56
C LYS A 109 14.51 -2.93 -15.33
N GLY A 110 14.63 -3.41 -14.09
CA GLY A 110 14.38 -4.82 -13.74
C GLY A 110 15.57 -5.75 -13.93
N SER A 111 16.74 -5.27 -14.38
CA SER A 111 18.00 -6.05 -14.51
C SER A 111 18.66 -6.24 -13.14
N LEU A 112 17.95 -6.87 -12.20
CA LEU A 112 18.31 -6.92 -10.79
C LEU A 112 19.63 -7.66 -10.52
N GLU A 113 19.97 -8.69 -11.29
CA GLU A 113 21.22 -9.45 -11.10
C GLU A 113 22.44 -8.65 -11.55
N GLU A 114 22.32 -7.92 -12.67
CA GLU A 114 23.40 -7.03 -13.16
C GLU A 114 23.62 -5.87 -12.18
N ALA A 115 22.54 -5.25 -11.69
CA ALA A 115 22.62 -4.21 -10.66
C ALA A 115 23.31 -4.72 -9.39
N LEU A 116 22.96 -5.92 -8.91
CA LEU A 116 23.59 -6.53 -7.74
C LEU A 116 25.10 -6.74 -7.94
N ALA A 117 25.51 -7.18 -9.13
CA ALA A 117 26.93 -7.34 -9.46
C ALA A 117 27.68 -6.01 -9.39
N LEU A 118 27.07 -4.93 -9.90
CA LEU A 118 27.67 -3.57 -9.85
C LEU A 118 27.77 -3.05 -8.41
N PHE A 119 26.73 -3.21 -7.58
CA PHE A 119 26.80 -2.81 -6.17
C PHE A 119 27.86 -3.60 -5.40
N ASN A 120 27.99 -4.89 -5.67
CA ASN A 120 29.06 -5.70 -5.08
C ASN A 120 30.45 -5.27 -5.56
N LEU A 121 30.60 -4.86 -6.83
CA LEU A 121 31.83 -4.31 -7.37
C LEU A 121 32.19 -2.99 -6.68
N ALA A 122 31.23 -2.07 -6.54
CA ALA A 122 31.43 -0.79 -5.85
C ALA A 122 31.87 -1.01 -4.39
N ILE A 123 31.19 -1.91 -3.66
CA ILE A 123 31.55 -2.26 -2.27
C ILE A 123 32.94 -2.89 -2.18
N LYS A 124 33.32 -3.70 -3.17
CA LYS A 124 34.67 -4.31 -3.21
C LYS A 124 35.76 -3.26 -3.49
N SER A 125 35.47 -2.30 -4.37
CA SER A 125 36.43 -1.22 -4.71
C SER A 125 36.55 -0.22 -3.57
N GLU A 126 35.47 0.16 -2.93
CA GLU A 126 35.43 1.08 -1.80
C GLU A 126 34.49 0.56 -0.69
N PRO A 127 35.01 -0.22 0.27
CA PRO A 127 34.19 -0.81 1.34
C PRO A 127 33.57 0.21 2.31
N SER A 128 34.00 1.47 2.27
CA SER A 128 33.46 2.57 3.09
C SER A 128 32.36 3.38 2.39
N PHE A 129 32.02 3.05 1.13
CA PHE A 129 31.06 3.82 0.35
C PHE A 129 29.60 3.48 0.75
N ALA A 130 29.03 4.24 1.68
CA ALA A 130 27.71 4.01 2.27
C ALA A 130 26.59 3.91 1.23
N LEU A 131 26.65 4.75 0.16
CA LEU A 131 25.65 4.76 -0.92
C LEU A 131 25.52 3.40 -1.62
N ALA A 132 26.63 2.66 -1.80
CA ALA A 132 26.59 1.33 -2.43
C ALA A 132 25.84 0.31 -1.58
N TYR A 133 25.97 0.36 -0.26
CA TYR A 133 25.21 -0.48 0.65
C TYR A 133 23.73 -0.08 0.65
N ASN A 134 23.42 1.22 0.66
CA ASN A 134 22.03 1.68 0.57
C ASN A 134 21.38 1.21 -0.74
N ALA A 135 22.04 1.41 -1.89
CA ALA A 135 21.55 0.95 -3.20
C ALA A 135 21.33 -0.56 -3.26
N LYS A 136 22.26 -1.34 -2.69
CA LYS A 136 22.11 -2.79 -2.55
C LYS A 136 20.92 -3.16 -1.64
N GLY A 137 20.70 -2.39 -0.58
CA GLY A 137 19.53 -2.53 0.30
C GLY A 137 18.23 -2.31 -0.45
N VAL A 138 18.12 -1.23 -1.23
CA VAL A 138 16.95 -0.92 -2.08
C VAL A 138 16.68 -2.06 -3.07
N LEU A 139 17.72 -2.64 -3.66
CA LEU A 139 17.56 -3.79 -4.55
C LEU A 139 17.00 -5.02 -3.82
N TYR A 140 17.48 -5.32 -2.61
CA TYR A 140 16.93 -6.41 -1.81
C TYR A 140 15.49 -6.14 -1.38
N GLN A 141 15.15 -4.89 -1.05
CA GLN A 141 13.78 -4.46 -0.74
C GLN A 141 12.84 -4.70 -1.93
N LYS A 142 13.25 -4.33 -3.16
CA LYS A 142 12.49 -4.62 -4.40
C LYS A 142 12.28 -6.13 -4.64
N LYS A 143 13.20 -6.97 -4.16
CA LYS A 143 13.07 -8.44 -4.20
C LYS A 143 12.25 -9.01 -3.05
N GLY A 144 11.69 -8.20 -2.15
CA GLY A 144 10.99 -8.64 -0.94
C GLY A 144 11.88 -9.28 0.12
N MET A 145 13.21 -9.13 0.00
CA MET A 145 14.20 -9.70 0.92
C MET A 145 14.53 -8.70 2.04
N TYR A 146 13.53 -8.36 2.85
CA TYR A 146 13.59 -7.25 3.80
C TYR A 146 14.71 -7.38 4.84
N GLU A 147 14.97 -8.58 5.37
CA GLU A 147 16.04 -8.79 6.36
C GLU A 147 17.44 -8.57 5.75
N LYS A 148 17.62 -8.89 4.45
CA LYS A 148 18.88 -8.60 3.74
C LYS A 148 19.02 -7.12 3.45
N ALA A 149 17.91 -6.44 3.12
CA ALA A 149 17.88 -5.01 2.92
C ALA A 149 18.27 -4.28 4.20
N ILE A 150 17.66 -4.61 5.34
CA ILE A 150 17.96 -4.04 6.66
C ILE A 150 19.45 -4.20 7.02
N LYS A 151 20.06 -5.36 6.74
CA LYS A 151 21.50 -5.57 6.97
C LYS A 151 22.35 -4.61 6.13
N CYS A 152 21.96 -4.35 4.89
CA CYS A 152 22.65 -3.41 4.03
C CYS A 152 22.48 -1.96 4.51
N TYR A 153 21.27 -1.57 4.90
CA TYR A 153 20.99 -0.24 5.44
C TYR A 153 21.71 0.03 6.77
N ASN A 154 21.75 -0.94 7.67
CA ASN A 154 22.55 -0.84 8.90
C ASN A 154 24.01 -0.60 8.59
N LYS A 155 24.57 -1.28 7.58
CA LYS A 155 25.97 -1.06 7.18
C LYS A 155 26.18 0.32 6.57
N ALA A 156 25.23 0.81 5.76
CA ALA A 156 25.28 2.19 5.23
C ALA A 156 25.26 3.23 6.35
N GLN A 157 24.43 3.03 7.36
CA GLN A 157 24.30 3.91 8.52
C GLN A 157 25.54 3.88 9.43
N GLU A 158 26.15 2.70 9.64
CA GLU A 158 27.43 2.59 10.37
C GLU A 158 28.56 3.40 9.70
N LEU A 159 28.58 3.41 8.36
CA LEU A 159 29.59 4.10 7.57
C LEU A 159 29.32 5.61 7.47
N SER A 160 28.06 6.01 7.47
CA SER A 160 27.64 7.41 7.38
C SER A 160 26.45 7.66 8.33
N PRO A 161 26.69 7.98 9.62
CA PRO A 161 25.64 8.18 10.60
C PRO A 161 24.67 9.33 10.29
N GLU A 162 25.11 10.34 9.53
CA GLU A 162 24.30 11.49 9.10
C GLU A 162 23.45 11.22 7.85
N PHE A 163 23.56 10.02 7.28
CA PHE A 163 22.80 9.62 6.11
C PHE A 163 21.38 9.19 6.51
N ASP A 164 20.36 9.99 6.20
CA ASP A 164 18.96 9.81 6.61
C ASP A 164 18.24 8.69 5.84
N LEU A 165 18.51 8.53 4.54
CA LEU A 165 17.82 7.56 3.67
C LEU A 165 17.84 6.11 4.18
N PRO A 166 18.95 5.56 4.71
CA PRO A 166 18.92 4.21 5.26
C PRO A 166 17.92 4.04 6.41
N TRP A 167 17.69 5.06 7.23
CA TRP A 167 16.71 5.03 8.30
C TRP A 167 15.29 4.97 7.75
N ILE A 168 14.96 5.78 6.74
CA ILE A 168 13.66 5.75 6.05
C ILE A 168 13.42 4.36 5.44
N ASN A 169 14.42 3.84 4.70
CA ASN A 169 14.32 2.56 4.03
C ASN A 169 14.19 1.38 5.01
N MET A 170 14.88 1.43 6.16
CA MET A 170 14.68 0.46 7.23
C MET A 170 13.26 0.52 7.79
N GLY A 171 12.75 1.73 8.06
CA GLY A 171 11.38 1.94 8.50
C GLY A 171 10.36 1.34 7.52
N ILE A 172 10.54 1.55 6.23
CA ILE A 172 9.70 0.93 5.19
C ILE A 172 9.79 -0.60 5.26
N CYS A 173 11.00 -1.16 5.38
CA CYS A 173 11.17 -2.62 5.50
C CYS A 173 10.48 -3.18 6.74
N TYR A 174 10.60 -2.53 7.90
CA TYR A 174 9.91 -2.95 9.13
C TYR A 174 8.39 -2.84 9.00
N THR A 175 7.88 -1.79 8.34
CA THR A 175 6.44 -1.67 8.01
C THR A 175 5.96 -2.85 7.15
N MET A 176 6.75 -3.27 6.15
CA MET A 176 6.42 -4.39 5.27
C MET A 176 6.48 -5.76 5.97
N ILE A 177 7.25 -5.88 7.04
CA ILE A 177 7.32 -7.08 7.89
C ILE A 177 6.19 -7.08 8.95
N GLY A 178 5.53 -5.93 9.16
CA GLY A 178 4.49 -5.75 10.18
C GLY A 178 5.00 -5.29 11.55
N ASP A 179 6.30 -4.99 11.67
CA ASP A 179 6.90 -4.44 12.89
C ASP A 179 6.81 -2.89 12.88
N TYR A 180 5.60 -2.41 13.11
CA TYR A 180 5.29 -0.97 13.03
C TYR A 180 5.94 -0.15 14.15
N GLU A 181 6.16 -0.74 15.33
CA GLU A 181 6.83 -0.05 16.44
C GLU A 181 8.30 0.24 16.12
N THR A 182 9.01 -0.76 15.59
CA THR A 182 10.40 -0.55 15.16
C THR A 182 10.46 0.42 13.98
N ALA A 183 9.51 0.32 13.03
CA ALA A 183 9.42 1.24 11.89
C ALA A 183 9.27 2.70 12.36
N ASP A 184 8.38 2.97 13.33
CA ASP A 184 8.17 4.31 13.90
C ASP A 184 9.47 4.90 14.47
N GLY A 185 10.23 4.08 15.22
CA GLY A 185 11.55 4.48 15.74
C GLY A 185 12.58 4.78 14.64
N MET A 186 12.53 4.06 13.49
CA MET A 186 13.43 4.34 12.35
C MET A 186 13.06 5.68 11.69
N PHE A 187 11.76 5.95 11.50
CA PHE A 187 11.32 7.24 10.96
C PHE A 187 11.62 8.40 11.91
N ASP A 188 11.51 8.21 13.22
CA ASP A 188 11.92 9.22 14.20
C ASP A 188 13.41 9.57 14.08
N ARG A 189 14.24 8.55 13.81
CA ARG A 189 15.67 8.78 13.63
C ARG A 189 15.95 9.54 12.32
N ALA A 190 15.26 9.19 11.24
CA ALA A 190 15.35 9.93 9.98
C ALA A 190 14.93 11.40 10.16
N LEU A 191 13.83 11.65 10.84
CA LEU A 191 13.29 12.99 11.10
C LEU A 191 14.11 13.80 12.12
N TYR A 192 14.88 13.13 12.97
CA TYR A 192 15.88 13.80 13.81
C TYR A 192 17.05 14.36 12.95
N LEU A 193 17.45 13.64 11.91
CA LEU A 193 18.51 14.08 10.99
C LEU A 193 18.01 15.15 10.01
N ASP A 194 16.83 14.92 9.42
CA ASP A 194 16.16 15.89 8.54
C ASP A 194 14.69 16.08 8.92
N PRO A 195 14.35 17.07 9.75
CA PRO A 195 12.97 17.38 10.12
C PRO A 195 12.09 17.83 8.95
N ASN A 196 12.68 18.23 7.81
CA ASN A 196 11.97 18.70 6.64
C ASN A 196 11.79 17.61 5.57
N ASN A 197 12.07 16.37 5.89
CA ASN A 197 11.83 15.25 4.98
C ASN A 197 10.35 14.87 4.99
N ALA A 198 9.57 15.39 4.02
CA ALA A 198 8.15 15.10 3.88
C ALA A 198 7.86 13.61 3.73
N ILE A 199 8.71 12.89 2.97
CA ILE A 199 8.57 11.45 2.72
C ILE A 199 8.65 10.65 4.02
N ALA A 200 9.60 11.00 4.91
CA ALA A 200 9.72 10.36 6.22
C ALA A 200 8.47 10.59 7.09
N TRP A 201 7.90 11.80 7.07
CA TRP A 201 6.64 12.09 7.76
C TRP A 201 5.48 11.25 7.21
N PHE A 202 5.37 11.08 5.89
CA PHE A 202 4.30 10.29 5.27
C PHE A 202 4.40 8.80 5.61
N TYR A 203 5.60 8.22 5.55
CA TYR A 203 5.80 6.82 5.92
C TYR A 203 5.57 6.58 7.42
N LYS A 204 6.01 7.52 8.29
CA LYS A 204 5.68 7.49 9.71
C LYS A 204 4.18 7.50 9.94
N ALA A 205 3.45 8.39 9.27
CA ALA A 205 2.00 8.49 9.36
C ALA A 205 1.31 7.18 8.94
N ASN A 206 1.76 6.56 7.84
CA ASN A 206 1.23 5.27 7.40
C ASN A 206 1.50 4.16 8.42
N SER A 207 2.70 4.11 9.01
CA SER A 207 3.03 3.15 10.08
C SER A 207 2.12 3.33 11.30
N LEU A 208 1.93 4.57 11.76
CA LEU A 208 1.01 4.89 12.86
C LEU A 208 -0.44 4.55 12.54
N SER A 209 -0.88 4.74 11.30
CA SER A 209 -2.23 4.34 10.84
C SER A 209 -2.42 2.83 10.95
N ASN A 210 -1.41 2.02 10.58
CA ASN A 210 -1.45 0.57 10.74
C ASN A 210 -1.43 0.11 12.21
N MET A 211 -0.96 0.97 13.12
CA MET A 211 -1.04 0.76 14.58
C MET A 211 -2.36 1.28 15.17
N GLU A 212 -3.32 1.69 14.34
CA GLU A 212 -4.60 2.31 14.72
C GLU A 212 -4.43 3.64 15.52
N LYS A 213 -3.24 4.26 15.50
CA LYS A 213 -2.92 5.54 16.14
C LYS A 213 -3.27 6.72 15.22
N HIS A 214 -4.56 6.82 14.87
CA HIS A 214 -5.03 7.72 13.80
C HIS A 214 -4.82 9.21 14.10
N GLU A 215 -4.91 9.66 15.38
CA GLU A 215 -4.63 11.05 15.76
C GLU A 215 -3.15 11.42 15.56
N GLU A 216 -2.24 10.49 15.88
CA GLU A 216 -0.81 10.70 15.70
C GLU A 216 -0.44 10.66 14.21
N ALA A 217 -1.03 9.73 13.47
CA ALA A 217 -0.88 9.64 12.03
C ALA A 217 -1.33 10.94 11.32
N LEU A 218 -2.48 11.48 11.72
CA LEU A 218 -3.00 12.75 11.18
C LEU A 218 -2.01 13.90 11.38
N LYS A 219 -1.42 14.02 12.59
CA LYS A 219 -0.40 15.05 12.88
C LYS A 219 0.84 14.90 12.00
N CYS A 220 1.24 13.67 11.70
CA CYS A 220 2.39 13.41 10.83
C CYS A 220 2.06 13.73 9.36
N PHE A 221 0.86 13.35 8.86
CA PHE A 221 0.39 13.78 7.54
C PHE A 221 0.34 15.30 7.41
N ASP A 222 -0.23 16.01 8.40
CA ASP A 222 -0.31 17.47 8.39
C ASP A 222 1.09 18.11 8.32
N LYS A 223 2.08 17.60 9.06
CA LYS A 223 3.47 18.09 8.99
C LYS A 223 4.11 17.83 7.62
N GLY A 224 3.95 16.63 7.09
CA GLY A 224 4.48 16.28 5.77
C GLY A 224 3.86 17.13 4.66
N ILE A 225 2.55 17.36 4.69
CA ILE A 225 1.81 18.19 3.72
C ILE A 225 2.22 19.67 3.79
N ILE A 226 2.55 20.19 4.98
CA ILE A 226 3.10 21.56 5.10
C ILE A 226 4.44 21.70 4.36
N ILE A 227 5.22 20.63 4.29
CA ILE A 227 6.53 20.61 3.62
C ILE A 227 6.37 20.35 2.13
N ASP A 228 5.55 19.37 1.75
CA ASP A 228 5.25 18.99 0.36
C ASP A 228 3.76 18.62 0.25
N ASP A 229 2.97 19.49 -0.36
CA ASP A 229 1.53 19.33 -0.58
C ASP A 229 1.16 18.70 -1.93
N ALA A 230 2.16 18.38 -2.76
CA ALA A 230 1.96 17.88 -4.12
C ALA A 230 1.73 16.35 -4.19
N GLN A 231 1.79 15.64 -3.06
CA GLN A 231 1.65 14.17 -3.02
C GLN A 231 0.19 13.75 -2.82
N ALA A 232 -0.47 13.26 -3.87
CA ALA A 232 -1.84 12.76 -3.80
C ALA A 232 -2.03 11.66 -2.73
N SER A 233 -1.05 10.76 -2.60
CA SER A 233 -1.07 9.68 -1.60
C SER A 233 -1.03 10.18 -0.15
N ALA A 234 -0.41 11.34 0.11
CA ALA A 234 -0.37 11.93 1.44
C ALA A 234 -1.74 12.51 1.84
N TRP A 235 -2.40 13.19 0.90
CA TRP A 235 -3.77 13.67 1.09
C TRP A 235 -4.76 12.51 1.27
N ASP A 236 -4.60 11.43 0.50
CA ASP A 236 -5.41 10.21 0.66
C ASP A 236 -5.22 9.58 2.03
N GLY A 237 -3.96 9.38 2.48
CA GLY A 237 -3.65 8.86 3.80
C GLY A 237 -4.20 9.74 4.95
N ARG A 238 -4.10 11.07 4.80
CA ARG A 238 -4.73 12.03 5.71
C ARG A 238 -6.26 11.84 5.76
N GLY A 239 -6.89 11.71 4.59
CA GLY A 239 -8.31 11.46 4.48
C GLY A 239 -8.74 10.16 5.16
N LEU A 240 -7.97 9.09 4.98
CA LEU A 240 -8.22 7.81 5.62
C LEU A 240 -8.08 7.88 7.15
N ALA A 241 -7.05 8.57 7.66
CA ALA A 241 -6.88 8.79 9.09
C ALA A 241 -8.08 9.58 9.67
N LEU A 242 -8.56 10.59 8.98
CA LEU A 242 -9.74 11.37 9.37
C LEU A 242 -11.02 10.51 9.33
N ALA A 243 -11.18 9.66 8.33
CA ALA A 243 -12.32 8.75 8.23
C ALA A 243 -12.36 7.76 9.40
N ASN A 244 -11.21 7.19 9.80
CA ASN A 244 -11.10 6.32 10.96
C ASN A 244 -11.37 7.05 12.30
N LEU A 245 -11.21 8.38 12.32
CA LEU A 245 -11.61 9.24 13.43
C LEU A 245 -13.07 9.74 13.32
N PHE A 246 -13.85 9.21 12.40
CA PHE A 246 -15.22 9.60 12.11
C PHE A 246 -15.41 11.07 11.70
N LYS A 247 -14.33 11.74 11.26
CA LYS A 247 -14.33 13.11 10.75
C LYS A 247 -14.63 13.12 9.25
N TRP A 248 -15.83 12.69 8.89
CA TRP A 248 -16.22 12.35 7.53
C TRP A 248 -16.06 13.51 6.52
N PHE A 249 -16.41 14.72 6.91
CA PHE A 249 -16.36 15.89 6.01
C PHE A 249 -14.91 16.31 5.71
N ASP A 250 -14.06 16.33 6.73
CA ASP A 250 -12.64 16.64 6.57
C ASP A 250 -11.92 15.54 5.76
N ALA A 251 -12.37 14.29 5.90
CA ALA A 251 -11.88 13.18 5.08
C ALA A 251 -12.23 13.40 3.59
N LEU A 252 -13.48 13.75 3.28
CA LEU A 252 -13.91 14.04 1.90
C LEU A 252 -13.11 15.18 1.27
N GLU A 253 -12.84 16.25 2.03
CA GLU A 253 -12.00 17.38 1.56
C GLU A 253 -10.58 16.90 1.23
N SER A 254 -10.01 16.03 2.06
CA SER A 254 -8.67 15.49 1.83
C SER A 254 -8.62 14.60 0.58
N PHE A 255 -9.62 13.73 0.37
CA PHE A 255 -9.73 12.92 -0.86
C PHE A 255 -9.94 13.79 -2.10
N ASP A 256 -10.71 14.89 -2.00
CA ASP A 256 -10.88 15.83 -3.10
C ASP A 256 -9.56 16.52 -3.48
N LYS A 257 -8.71 16.83 -2.49
CA LYS A 257 -7.36 17.34 -2.72
C LYS A 257 -6.47 16.30 -3.40
N ALA A 258 -6.50 15.05 -2.96
CA ALA A 258 -5.77 13.97 -3.61
C ALA A 258 -6.16 13.83 -5.09
N LEU A 259 -7.48 13.87 -5.38
CA LEU A 259 -8.02 13.76 -6.74
C LEU A 259 -7.82 15.01 -7.61
N GLN A 260 -7.62 16.20 -7.01
CA GLN A 260 -7.20 17.40 -7.74
C GLN A 260 -5.74 17.28 -8.20
N LEU A 261 -4.87 16.65 -7.39
CA LEU A 261 -3.46 16.43 -7.71
C LEU A 261 -3.29 15.27 -8.71
N ASP A 262 -4.02 14.18 -8.51
CA ASP A 262 -4.02 13.04 -9.41
C ASP A 262 -5.46 12.53 -9.66
N PRO A 263 -6.09 12.96 -10.76
CA PRO A 263 -7.42 12.50 -11.13
C PRO A 263 -7.52 11.00 -11.44
N THR A 264 -6.38 10.30 -11.58
CA THR A 264 -6.32 8.86 -11.86
C THR A 264 -6.07 8.04 -10.60
N TYR A 265 -5.98 8.67 -9.43
CA TYR A 265 -5.73 7.98 -8.17
C TYR A 265 -6.98 7.25 -7.67
N TYR A 266 -7.25 6.07 -8.25
CA TYR A 266 -8.45 5.26 -8.01
C TYR A 266 -8.68 4.89 -6.53
N VAL A 267 -7.62 4.83 -5.72
CA VAL A 267 -7.71 4.53 -4.28
C VAL A 267 -8.53 5.59 -3.55
N SER A 268 -8.30 6.88 -3.85
CA SER A 268 -9.07 7.97 -3.23
C SER A 268 -10.54 7.97 -3.64
N TYR A 269 -10.89 7.58 -4.86
CA TYR A 269 -12.29 7.39 -5.22
C TYR A 269 -12.93 6.28 -4.38
N ASN A 270 -12.27 5.14 -4.21
CA ASN A 270 -12.78 4.07 -3.36
C ASN A 270 -12.94 4.53 -1.91
N ASN A 271 -11.95 5.23 -1.34
CA ASN A 271 -11.99 5.71 0.04
C ASN A 271 -13.08 6.77 0.23
N LYS A 272 -13.28 7.65 -0.74
CA LYS A 272 -14.38 8.61 -0.78
C LYS A 272 -15.74 7.92 -0.84
N GLY A 273 -15.86 6.88 -1.67
CA GLY A 273 -17.03 6.01 -1.74
C GLY A 273 -17.33 5.33 -0.40
N TYR A 274 -16.29 4.82 0.27
CA TYR A 274 -16.41 4.24 1.61
C TYR A 274 -16.96 5.24 2.65
N VAL A 275 -16.49 6.49 2.62
CA VAL A 275 -17.04 7.55 3.50
C VAL A 275 -18.51 7.81 3.19
N TYR A 276 -18.91 7.90 1.93
CA TYR A 276 -20.31 8.06 1.56
C TYR A 276 -21.18 6.88 1.99
N TYR A 277 -20.65 5.65 1.87
CA TYR A 277 -21.32 4.45 2.35
C TYR A 277 -21.61 4.53 3.86
N ASN A 278 -20.62 4.91 4.68
CA ASN A 278 -20.81 5.07 6.13
C ASN A 278 -21.75 6.23 6.51
N LEU A 279 -21.90 7.22 5.62
CA LEU A 279 -22.89 8.27 5.76
C LEU A 279 -24.29 7.85 5.23
N SER A 280 -24.49 6.59 4.86
CA SER A 280 -25.69 6.02 4.25
C SER A 280 -26.10 6.74 2.94
N LYS A 281 -25.15 7.35 2.24
CA LYS A 281 -25.30 8.00 0.94
C LYS A 281 -24.90 7.04 -0.18
N PHE A 282 -25.65 5.95 -0.31
CA PHE A 282 -25.25 4.79 -1.11
C PHE A 282 -25.10 5.10 -2.60
N GLU A 283 -25.94 5.95 -3.19
CA GLU A 283 -25.82 6.35 -4.60
C GLU A 283 -24.51 7.12 -4.85
N GLN A 284 -24.15 8.04 -3.94
CA GLN A 284 -22.87 8.76 -4.03
C GLN A 284 -21.68 7.84 -3.81
N ALA A 285 -21.84 6.82 -2.96
CA ALA A 285 -20.82 5.78 -2.80
C ALA A 285 -20.62 5.02 -4.12
N LEU A 286 -21.70 4.58 -4.78
CA LEU A 286 -21.65 3.86 -6.06
C LEU A 286 -20.96 4.68 -7.15
N GLU A 287 -21.30 5.98 -7.30
CA GLU A 287 -20.64 6.87 -8.27
C GLU A 287 -19.10 6.90 -8.09
N ASN A 288 -18.65 6.89 -6.84
CA ASN A 288 -17.21 6.90 -6.53
C ASN A 288 -16.56 5.53 -6.74
N PHE A 289 -17.22 4.42 -6.37
CA PHE A 289 -16.72 3.07 -6.67
C PHE A 289 -16.65 2.83 -8.19
N ASP A 290 -17.64 3.31 -8.95
CA ASP A 290 -17.63 3.21 -10.41
C ASP A 290 -16.44 3.96 -11.01
N LYS A 291 -16.15 5.19 -10.58
CA LYS A 291 -14.96 5.93 -11.02
C LYS A 291 -13.65 5.20 -10.67
N ALA A 292 -13.56 4.61 -9.48
CA ALA A 292 -12.39 3.79 -9.12
C ALA A 292 -12.21 2.61 -10.08
N LEU A 293 -13.32 1.93 -10.44
CA LEU A 293 -13.32 0.77 -11.31
C LEU A 293 -13.17 1.11 -12.81
N GLU A 294 -13.59 2.30 -13.25
CA GLU A 294 -13.29 2.82 -14.59
C GLU A 294 -11.79 3.02 -14.79
N ILE A 295 -11.06 3.42 -13.73
CA ILE A 295 -9.61 3.62 -13.78
C ILE A 295 -8.87 2.29 -13.60
N ASN A 296 -9.31 1.47 -12.65
CA ASN A 296 -8.72 0.16 -12.37
C ASN A 296 -9.81 -0.89 -12.09
N ASP A 297 -10.22 -1.60 -13.15
CA ASP A 297 -11.24 -2.65 -13.13
C ASP A 297 -10.82 -3.91 -12.34
N ARG A 298 -9.54 -4.02 -11.95
CA ARG A 298 -9.00 -5.12 -11.13
C ARG A 298 -8.91 -4.77 -9.64
N TYR A 299 -9.40 -3.62 -9.22
CA TYR A 299 -9.33 -3.23 -7.82
C TYR A 299 -10.40 -3.93 -6.98
N VAL A 300 -10.01 -5.02 -6.36
CA VAL A 300 -10.90 -5.94 -5.61
C VAL A 300 -11.71 -5.21 -4.54
N LEU A 301 -11.10 -4.31 -3.76
CA LEU A 301 -11.80 -3.58 -2.70
C LEU A 301 -12.94 -2.72 -3.22
N ALA A 302 -12.79 -2.10 -4.39
CA ALA A 302 -13.86 -1.31 -4.98
C ALA A 302 -15.04 -2.19 -5.44
N TRP A 303 -14.79 -3.39 -5.98
CA TRP A 303 -15.85 -4.35 -6.28
C TRP A 303 -16.59 -4.81 -5.03
N ILE A 304 -15.86 -5.10 -3.94
CA ILE A 304 -16.45 -5.47 -2.66
C ILE A 304 -17.33 -4.34 -2.12
N ASN A 305 -16.78 -3.13 -2.03
CA ASN A 305 -17.48 -1.96 -1.48
C ASN A 305 -18.70 -1.58 -2.32
N LYS A 306 -18.60 -1.69 -3.65
CA LYS A 306 -19.73 -1.51 -4.57
C LYS A 306 -20.83 -2.56 -4.30
N GLY A 307 -20.44 -3.82 -4.13
CA GLY A 307 -21.37 -4.89 -3.78
C GLY A 307 -22.10 -4.63 -2.46
N LEU A 308 -21.39 -4.14 -1.43
CA LEU A 308 -22.00 -3.77 -0.15
C LEU A 308 -22.97 -2.58 -0.27
N ALA A 309 -22.64 -1.58 -1.07
CA ALA A 309 -23.50 -0.44 -1.29
C ALA A 309 -24.79 -0.84 -2.04
N LEU A 310 -24.66 -1.72 -3.04
CA LEU A 310 -25.80 -2.28 -3.77
C LEU A 310 -26.70 -3.15 -2.89
N ASP A 311 -26.11 -3.97 -2.00
CA ASP A 311 -26.83 -4.75 -1.00
C ASP A 311 -27.64 -3.82 -0.07
N SER A 312 -27.03 -2.72 0.39
CA SER A 312 -27.73 -1.72 1.23
C SER A 312 -28.88 -0.98 0.50
N LEU A 313 -28.87 -0.98 -0.82
CA LEU A 313 -29.94 -0.46 -1.68
C LEU A 313 -30.94 -1.56 -2.12
N GLU A 314 -30.82 -2.76 -1.59
CA GLU A 314 -31.61 -3.94 -1.97
C GLU A 314 -31.50 -4.33 -3.47
N ARG A 315 -30.41 -3.88 -4.13
CA ARG A 315 -30.06 -4.23 -5.52
C ARG A 315 -29.25 -5.52 -5.54
N PHE A 316 -29.84 -6.58 -5.03
CA PHE A 316 -29.16 -7.82 -4.69
C PHE A 316 -28.49 -8.54 -5.87
N ASP A 317 -29.14 -8.62 -7.03
CA ASP A 317 -28.54 -9.29 -8.18
C ASP A 317 -27.28 -8.55 -8.67
N GLU A 318 -27.28 -7.22 -8.65
CA GLU A 318 -26.11 -6.42 -9.00
C GLU A 318 -24.99 -6.55 -7.95
N ALA A 319 -25.37 -6.63 -6.66
CA ALA A 319 -24.42 -6.91 -5.58
C ALA A 319 -23.72 -8.26 -5.77
N ILE A 320 -24.45 -9.30 -6.12
CA ILE A 320 -23.91 -10.64 -6.41
C ILE A 320 -22.93 -10.59 -7.56
N ILE A 321 -23.21 -9.86 -8.65
CA ILE A 321 -22.30 -9.70 -9.79
C ILE A 321 -20.98 -9.05 -9.36
N CYS A 322 -21.06 -8.01 -8.51
CA CYS A 322 -19.86 -7.34 -7.98
C CYS A 322 -19.02 -8.28 -7.10
N LEU A 323 -19.66 -9.04 -6.21
CA LEU A 323 -18.97 -10.01 -5.35
C LEU A 323 -18.39 -11.18 -6.16
N ASP A 324 -19.08 -11.67 -7.19
CA ASP A 324 -18.54 -12.68 -8.11
C ASP A 324 -17.30 -12.17 -8.86
N THR A 325 -17.30 -10.89 -9.24
CA THR A 325 -16.14 -10.27 -9.89
C THR A 325 -14.98 -10.12 -8.91
N ALA A 326 -15.27 -9.68 -7.68
CA ALA A 326 -14.26 -9.59 -6.62
C ALA A 326 -13.63 -10.97 -6.33
N PHE A 327 -14.43 -12.03 -6.22
CA PHE A 327 -13.94 -13.39 -6.00
C PHE A 327 -13.14 -13.95 -7.17
N LYS A 328 -13.50 -13.63 -8.42
CA LYS A 328 -12.70 -14.01 -9.59
C LYS A 328 -11.33 -13.35 -9.60
N LEU A 329 -11.23 -12.11 -9.09
CA LEU A 329 -9.97 -11.36 -9.02
C LEU A 329 -9.10 -11.80 -7.84
N ASP A 330 -9.73 -12.15 -6.71
CA ASP A 330 -9.07 -12.66 -5.49
C ASP A 330 -9.80 -13.91 -4.97
N PRO A 331 -9.46 -15.09 -5.49
CA PRO A 331 -10.11 -16.34 -5.08
C PRO A 331 -9.80 -16.75 -3.64
N GLU A 332 -8.80 -16.21 -2.99
CA GLU A 332 -8.46 -16.54 -1.59
C GLU A 332 -9.37 -15.80 -0.59
N ASN A 333 -10.09 -14.79 -1.02
CA ASN A 333 -10.97 -14.00 -0.17
C ASN A 333 -12.32 -14.68 0.08
N ILE A 334 -12.32 -15.60 1.05
CA ILE A 334 -13.52 -16.37 1.45
C ILE A 334 -14.65 -15.47 1.99
N TRP A 335 -14.30 -14.32 2.57
CA TRP A 335 -15.27 -13.37 3.10
C TRP A 335 -16.27 -12.91 2.03
N VAL A 336 -15.82 -12.74 0.78
CA VAL A 336 -16.67 -12.36 -0.35
C VAL A 336 -17.75 -13.41 -0.61
N LEU A 337 -17.41 -14.69 -0.52
CA LEU A 337 -18.37 -15.79 -0.66
C LEU A 337 -19.38 -15.83 0.49
N ASN A 338 -18.91 -15.63 1.72
CA ASN A 338 -19.80 -15.56 2.88
C ASN A 338 -20.83 -14.43 2.70
N ARG A 339 -20.39 -13.26 2.22
CA ARG A 339 -21.33 -12.16 1.94
C ARG A 339 -22.31 -12.47 0.82
N LYS A 340 -21.84 -13.08 -0.29
CA LYS A 340 -22.70 -13.54 -1.38
C LYS A 340 -23.73 -14.56 -0.89
N GLY A 341 -23.30 -15.56 -0.12
CA GLY A 341 -24.18 -16.58 0.45
C GLY A 341 -25.26 -15.97 1.34
N PHE A 342 -24.91 -14.96 2.16
CA PHE A 342 -25.86 -14.24 2.98
C PHE A 342 -26.90 -13.46 2.14
N ILE A 343 -26.47 -12.78 1.08
CA ILE A 343 -27.40 -12.07 0.17
C ILE A 343 -28.36 -13.06 -0.49
N LEU A 344 -27.87 -14.20 -0.98
CA LEU A 344 -28.69 -15.25 -1.56
C LEU A 344 -29.70 -15.82 -0.54
N PHE A 345 -29.26 -16.03 0.70
CA PHE A 345 -30.13 -16.43 1.80
C PHE A 345 -31.24 -15.40 2.06
N SER A 346 -30.88 -14.11 2.11
CA SER A 346 -31.84 -13.01 2.30
C SER A 346 -32.86 -12.88 1.16
N MET A 347 -32.51 -13.31 -0.04
CA MET A 347 -33.37 -13.41 -1.21
C MET A 347 -34.21 -14.72 -1.23
N GLU A 348 -34.14 -15.55 -0.20
CA GLU A 348 -34.76 -16.89 -0.14
C GLU A 348 -34.27 -17.85 -1.25
N ARG A 349 -33.12 -17.54 -1.90
CA ARG A 349 -32.46 -18.40 -2.89
C ARG A 349 -31.61 -19.46 -2.19
N PHE A 350 -32.26 -20.24 -1.32
CA PHE A 350 -31.59 -21.12 -0.37
C PHE A 350 -30.70 -22.18 -1.02
N ASN A 351 -31.10 -22.77 -2.14
CA ASN A 351 -30.25 -23.76 -2.82
C ASN A 351 -28.93 -23.15 -3.28
N GLU A 352 -28.97 -21.95 -3.86
CA GLU A 352 -27.77 -21.26 -4.32
C GLU A 352 -26.91 -20.79 -3.14
N ALA A 353 -27.55 -20.36 -2.04
CA ALA A 353 -26.82 -20.03 -0.81
C ALA A 353 -26.05 -21.24 -0.26
N ILE A 354 -26.70 -22.43 -0.23
CA ILE A 354 -26.06 -23.67 0.21
C ILE A 354 -24.86 -24.00 -0.65
N GLU A 355 -24.96 -23.91 -1.99
CA GLU A 355 -23.83 -24.15 -2.91
C GLU A 355 -22.65 -23.22 -2.63
N VAL A 356 -22.92 -21.93 -2.36
CA VAL A 356 -21.88 -20.96 -2.04
C VAL A 356 -21.21 -21.27 -0.68
N PHE A 357 -22.03 -21.61 0.34
CA PHE A 357 -21.47 -21.98 1.65
C PHE A 357 -20.71 -23.31 1.60
N ASP A 358 -21.07 -24.24 0.71
CA ASP A 358 -20.28 -25.45 0.48
C ASP A 358 -18.86 -25.12 0.00
N ILE A 359 -18.72 -24.18 -0.93
CA ILE A 359 -17.40 -23.72 -1.40
C ILE A 359 -16.58 -23.11 -0.25
N VAL A 360 -17.23 -22.35 0.65
CA VAL A 360 -16.56 -21.81 1.84
C VAL A 360 -16.09 -22.95 2.75
N LEU A 361 -16.96 -23.93 3.03
CA LEU A 361 -16.70 -25.03 3.95
C LEU A 361 -15.69 -26.05 3.39
N GLU A 362 -15.55 -26.18 2.08
CA GLU A 362 -14.46 -26.95 1.46
C GLU A 362 -13.06 -26.35 1.81
N ARG A 363 -12.97 -25.04 1.99
CA ARG A 363 -11.71 -24.34 2.31
C ARG A 363 -11.51 -24.15 3.80
N ASN A 364 -12.57 -23.82 4.52
CA ASN A 364 -12.60 -23.65 5.97
C ASN A 364 -13.76 -24.45 6.57
N PRO A 365 -13.56 -25.73 6.91
CA PRO A 365 -14.63 -26.60 7.44
C PRO A 365 -15.23 -26.12 8.75
N ASP A 366 -14.51 -25.27 9.49
CA ASP A 366 -14.92 -24.76 10.81
C ASP A 366 -15.45 -23.31 10.73
N ASP A 367 -15.81 -22.82 9.52
CA ASP A 367 -16.44 -21.50 9.37
C ASP A 367 -17.85 -21.50 9.94
N THR A 368 -17.97 -21.00 11.17
CA THR A 368 -19.27 -20.98 11.91
C THR A 368 -20.31 -20.11 11.22
N TYR A 369 -19.89 -19.03 10.51
CA TYR A 369 -20.81 -18.19 9.75
C TYR A 369 -21.45 -18.98 8.59
N ALA A 370 -20.61 -19.62 7.77
CA ALA A 370 -21.09 -20.45 6.67
C ALA A 370 -21.96 -21.62 7.16
N LEU A 371 -21.56 -22.31 8.23
CA LEU A 371 -22.34 -23.39 8.82
C LEU A 371 -23.72 -22.90 9.30
N SER A 372 -23.78 -21.76 9.98
CA SER A 372 -25.01 -21.20 10.51
C SER A 372 -26.00 -20.83 9.41
N PHE A 373 -25.55 -20.09 8.38
CA PHE A 373 -26.42 -19.68 7.28
C PHE A 373 -26.74 -20.82 6.31
N LYS A 374 -25.86 -21.80 6.15
CA LYS A 374 -26.18 -23.06 5.45
C LYS A 374 -27.29 -23.83 6.19
N GLY A 375 -27.17 -23.96 7.52
CA GLY A 375 -28.20 -24.57 8.35
C GLY A 375 -29.54 -23.84 8.25
N SER A 376 -29.49 -22.49 8.33
CA SER A 376 -30.70 -21.66 8.16
C SER A 376 -31.31 -21.79 6.75
N SER A 377 -30.48 -21.98 5.72
CA SER A 377 -30.97 -22.24 4.35
C SER A 377 -31.67 -23.61 4.24
N PHE A 378 -31.13 -24.64 4.87
CA PHE A 378 -31.80 -25.94 4.95
C PHE A 378 -33.13 -25.86 5.73
N ASP A 379 -33.14 -25.07 6.83
CA ASP A 379 -34.40 -24.85 7.58
C ASP A 379 -35.44 -24.14 6.70
N GLY A 380 -35.05 -23.11 5.93
CA GLY A 380 -35.91 -22.44 4.95
C GLY A 380 -36.47 -23.39 3.89
N LEU A 381 -35.71 -24.38 3.46
CA LEU A 381 -36.14 -25.46 2.57
C LEU A 381 -36.94 -26.57 3.29
N LYS A 382 -37.10 -26.50 4.60
CA LYS A 382 -37.71 -27.50 5.47
C LYS A 382 -36.98 -28.84 5.51
N ILE A 383 -35.67 -28.82 5.26
CA ILE A 383 -34.76 -29.96 5.33
C ILE A 383 -34.11 -29.95 6.72
N TYR A 384 -34.91 -30.22 7.74
CA TYR A 384 -34.60 -29.95 9.14
C TYR A 384 -33.45 -30.80 9.70
N ASP A 385 -33.28 -32.04 9.24
CA ASP A 385 -32.22 -32.91 9.74
C ASP A 385 -30.86 -32.41 9.35
N GLU A 386 -30.65 -31.93 8.11
CA GLU A 386 -29.44 -31.31 7.61
C GLU A 386 -29.18 -29.95 8.30
N ALA A 387 -30.23 -29.17 8.56
CA ALA A 387 -30.13 -27.94 9.34
C ALA A 387 -29.55 -28.22 10.74
N ILE A 388 -30.12 -29.22 11.43
CA ILE A 388 -29.67 -29.66 12.78
C ILE A 388 -28.21 -30.12 12.74
N GLU A 389 -27.79 -30.83 11.69
CA GLU A 389 -26.40 -31.25 11.52
C GLU A 389 -25.45 -30.04 11.41
N CYS A 390 -25.81 -29.02 10.63
CA CYS A 390 -25.02 -27.79 10.50
C CYS A 390 -24.92 -27.08 11.87
N PHE A 391 -26.04 -26.88 12.59
CA PHE A 391 -26.03 -26.24 13.89
C PHE A 391 -25.25 -27.05 14.94
N ASN A 392 -25.30 -28.38 14.88
CA ASN A 392 -24.45 -29.23 15.73
C ASN A 392 -22.95 -28.99 15.49
N LYS A 393 -22.54 -28.81 14.24
CA LYS A 393 -21.11 -28.47 13.92
C LYS A 393 -20.76 -27.13 14.52
N VAL A 394 -21.61 -26.10 14.40
CA VAL A 394 -21.39 -24.80 15.05
C VAL A 394 -21.22 -24.97 16.55
N LEU A 395 -22.14 -25.69 17.21
CA LEU A 395 -22.13 -25.89 18.66
C LEU A 395 -21.00 -26.76 19.16
N ASN A 396 -20.39 -27.57 18.31
CA ASN A 396 -19.16 -28.30 18.63
C ASN A 396 -17.94 -27.37 18.65
N ILE A 397 -17.97 -26.30 17.85
CA ILE A 397 -16.90 -25.29 17.78
C ILE A 397 -17.11 -24.26 18.90
N ASP A 398 -18.34 -23.73 19.02
CA ASP A 398 -18.72 -22.74 20.03
C ASP A 398 -20.05 -23.11 20.70
N GLN A 399 -19.97 -23.65 21.91
CA GLN A 399 -21.14 -24.01 22.72
C GLN A 399 -21.88 -22.78 23.28
N SER A 400 -21.29 -21.58 23.17
CA SER A 400 -21.90 -20.32 23.63
C SER A 400 -22.64 -19.57 22.51
N ASP A 401 -22.81 -20.16 21.34
CA ASP A 401 -23.57 -19.59 20.24
C ASP A 401 -25.08 -19.71 20.48
N ALA A 402 -25.69 -18.64 21.02
CA ALA A 402 -27.13 -18.60 21.29
C ALA A 402 -27.98 -18.72 20.02
N PHE A 403 -27.51 -18.20 18.87
CA PHE A 403 -28.20 -18.29 17.59
C PHE A 403 -28.26 -19.74 17.09
N ALA A 404 -27.17 -20.47 17.20
CA ALA A 404 -27.15 -21.89 16.80
C ALA A 404 -28.05 -22.75 17.69
N TRP A 405 -28.09 -22.51 19.01
CA TRP A 405 -29.03 -23.19 19.90
C TRP A 405 -30.48 -22.87 19.54
N LEU A 406 -30.84 -21.61 19.31
CA LEU A 406 -32.18 -21.17 18.93
C LEU A 406 -32.61 -21.83 17.61
N SER A 407 -31.77 -21.74 16.57
CA SER A 407 -32.06 -22.26 15.23
C SER A 407 -32.18 -23.78 15.22
N LYS A 408 -31.33 -24.50 15.96
CA LYS A 408 -31.46 -25.94 16.18
C LYS A 408 -32.76 -26.28 16.87
N GLY A 409 -33.14 -25.53 17.91
CA GLY A 409 -34.42 -25.70 18.61
C GLY A 409 -35.61 -25.51 17.69
N SER A 410 -35.58 -24.49 16.82
CA SER A 410 -36.65 -24.24 15.82
C SER A 410 -36.79 -25.40 14.82
N ALA A 411 -35.72 -25.93 14.30
CA ALA A 411 -35.74 -27.10 13.42
C ALA A 411 -36.30 -28.35 14.12
N LEU A 412 -35.86 -28.61 15.35
CA LEU A 412 -36.38 -29.71 16.17
C LEU A 412 -37.90 -29.56 16.49
N TYR A 413 -38.33 -28.33 16.78
CA TYR A 413 -39.74 -28.01 16.98
C TYR A 413 -40.57 -28.32 15.72
N SER A 414 -40.03 -27.95 14.55
CA SER A 414 -40.70 -28.26 13.27
C SER A 414 -40.80 -29.77 13.00
N LEU A 415 -39.82 -30.56 13.46
CA LEU A 415 -39.87 -32.02 13.45
C LEU A 415 -40.74 -32.62 14.56
N LYS A 416 -41.35 -31.80 15.40
CA LYS A 416 -42.20 -32.20 16.57
C LYS A 416 -41.39 -32.95 17.65
N ARG A 417 -40.07 -32.75 17.73
CA ARG A 417 -39.17 -33.28 18.76
C ARG A 417 -39.10 -32.27 19.92
N TYR A 418 -40.25 -32.09 20.59
CA TYR A 418 -40.48 -30.97 21.50
C TYR A 418 -39.58 -30.98 22.74
N GLU A 419 -39.23 -32.15 23.30
CA GLU A 419 -38.33 -32.26 24.47
C GLU A 419 -36.91 -31.78 24.13
N GLU A 420 -36.41 -32.19 22.96
CA GLU A 420 -35.10 -31.79 22.50
C GLU A 420 -35.04 -30.30 22.12
N ALA A 421 -36.14 -29.81 21.49
CA ALA A 421 -36.29 -28.39 21.17
C ALA A 421 -36.28 -27.54 22.44
N LEU A 422 -37.05 -27.97 23.48
CA LEU A 422 -37.12 -27.30 24.79
C LEU A 422 -35.71 -27.15 25.40
N SER A 423 -34.92 -28.22 25.41
CA SER A 423 -33.56 -28.20 25.91
C SER A 423 -32.66 -27.18 25.14
N CYS A 424 -32.84 -27.08 23.81
CA CYS A 424 -32.08 -26.10 23.00
C CYS A 424 -32.49 -24.66 23.33
N PHE A 425 -33.79 -24.38 23.50
CA PHE A 425 -34.25 -23.03 23.88
C PHE A 425 -33.83 -22.66 25.31
N GLU A 426 -33.77 -23.61 26.24
CA GLU A 426 -33.25 -23.37 27.58
C GLU A 426 -31.76 -22.99 27.53
N ARG A 427 -30.97 -23.70 26.72
CA ARG A 427 -29.54 -23.36 26.53
C ARG A 427 -29.37 -21.99 25.87
N ALA A 428 -30.17 -21.65 24.86
CA ALA A 428 -30.16 -20.32 24.25
C ALA A 428 -30.45 -19.23 25.28
N LEU A 429 -31.41 -19.45 26.19
CA LEU A 429 -31.78 -18.53 27.26
C LEU A 429 -30.78 -18.45 28.41
N GLU A 430 -30.02 -19.52 28.66
CA GLU A 430 -28.89 -19.46 29.60
C GLU A 430 -27.76 -18.52 29.10
N ILE A 431 -27.59 -18.42 27.77
CA ILE A 431 -26.61 -17.57 27.14
C ILE A 431 -27.14 -16.14 26.97
N ASP A 432 -28.40 -16.01 26.48
CA ASP A 432 -29.09 -14.73 26.28
C ASP A 432 -30.45 -14.73 26.92
N GLU A 433 -30.53 -14.32 28.19
CA GLU A 433 -31.79 -14.25 28.94
C GLU A 433 -32.84 -13.33 28.32
N GLN A 434 -32.45 -12.39 27.45
CA GLN A 434 -33.39 -11.46 26.84
C GLN A 434 -33.92 -11.92 25.50
N ASN A 435 -33.54 -13.08 25.02
CA ASN A 435 -33.98 -13.62 23.73
C ASN A 435 -35.49 -13.93 23.74
N LEU A 436 -36.24 -13.02 23.13
CA LEU A 436 -37.72 -13.12 23.10
C LEU A 436 -38.21 -14.31 22.29
N GLU A 437 -37.55 -14.64 21.21
CA GLU A 437 -37.89 -15.74 20.33
C GLU A 437 -37.72 -17.09 21.04
N ALA A 438 -36.59 -17.28 21.73
CA ALA A 438 -36.36 -18.47 22.53
C ALA A 438 -37.40 -18.63 23.65
N LYS A 439 -37.84 -17.53 24.30
CA LYS A 439 -38.94 -17.58 25.31
C LYS A 439 -40.23 -18.04 24.71
N GLN A 440 -40.60 -17.48 23.56
CA GLN A 440 -41.87 -17.85 22.89
C GLN A 440 -41.90 -19.32 22.46
N PHE A 441 -40.81 -19.78 21.83
CA PHE A 441 -40.70 -21.17 21.40
C PHE A 441 -40.66 -22.15 22.60
N LYS A 442 -40.02 -21.76 23.71
CA LYS A 442 -40.02 -22.53 24.94
C LYS A 442 -41.45 -22.74 25.45
N GLU A 443 -42.28 -21.68 25.52
CA GLU A 443 -43.68 -21.77 25.93
C GLU A 443 -44.50 -22.66 24.98
N LEU A 444 -44.29 -22.46 23.66
CA LEU A 444 -44.97 -23.31 22.66
C LEU A 444 -44.60 -24.80 22.79
N CYS A 445 -43.36 -25.12 23.10
CA CYS A 445 -42.95 -26.50 23.37
C CYS A 445 -43.71 -27.08 24.56
N LEU A 446 -43.75 -26.35 25.69
CA LEU A 446 -44.46 -26.79 26.90
C LEU A 446 -45.94 -27.01 26.66
N GLU A 447 -46.62 -26.11 25.93
CA GLU A 447 -48.02 -26.30 25.55
C GLU A 447 -48.24 -27.57 24.70
N LYS A 448 -47.38 -27.81 23.67
CA LYS A 448 -47.50 -28.99 22.82
C LYS A 448 -47.24 -30.29 23.55
N MET A 449 -46.35 -30.29 24.55
CA MET A 449 -46.08 -31.45 25.39
C MET A 449 -47.26 -31.76 26.31
N GLN A 450 -47.88 -30.74 26.96
CA GLN A 450 -49.08 -30.91 27.78
C GLN A 450 -50.28 -31.49 27.01
N HIS A 451 -50.49 -31.02 25.78
CA HIS A 451 -51.57 -31.53 24.92
C HIS A 451 -51.35 -32.96 24.43
N LYS A 452 -50.11 -33.47 24.42
CA LYS A 452 -49.81 -34.86 24.05
C LYS A 452 -49.84 -35.84 25.24
N GLY A 453 -49.99 -35.35 26.47
CA GLY A 453 -49.98 -36.18 27.68
C GLY A 453 -48.60 -36.75 28.02
N ILE A 454 -47.55 -36.07 27.58
CA ILE A 454 -46.15 -36.35 27.88
C ILE A 454 -45.68 -35.43 28.98
#